data_fbe88797f0ffae53f8714cb57104da22
#
_entry.id   fbe88797f0ffae53f8714cb57104da22
#
_cell.length_a   1.000
_cell.length_b   1.000
_cell.length_c   1.000
_cell.angle_alpha   90.00
_cell.angle_beta   90.00
_cell.angle_gamma   90.00
#
_symmetry.space_group_name_H-M   'P 1'
#
loop_
_entity.id
_entity.type
_entity.pdbx_description
1 polymer ?
#
loop_
_entity_poly.entity_id
_entity_poly.type
_entity_poly.pdbx_seq_one_letter_code
_entity_poly.pdbx_strand_id
1 'polypeptide(L)'
;MRKTIISGIIASVFGLLAPQIIQAQGTTYLSNLDQSSVGSVAVGSDSWLAGIFNTGTNYSGGYVLNSIQLAMANASGNPSGFQVMLYASTGGSQLPRTLLATLDGSLNPVTSGIYTYTPDTTITLLPNGAYDIVLTAGTAVANGAYEWSYADINSYNPSGGWHALPDGLAGVWTSSNGSPPWTPNESAFPQFAINGTAVPEPGVFSLFALCGFFLVWRRRKAKAIYEKNNH
;
A
#
# COMPACT_ATOMS: atom_id res chain seq x y z
N MET A 1 11.25 -57.25 16.74
CA MET A 1 12.04 -56.01 16.60
C MET A 1 11.67 -55.29 15.30
N ARG A 2 10.58 -54.53 15.25
CA ARG A 2 10.20 -53.67 14.11
C ARG A 2 9.10 -52.65 14.50
N LYS A 3 9.36 -51.77 15.45
CA LYS A 3 8.36 -50.71 15.85
C LYS A 3 8.94 -49.30 16.05
N THR A 4 10.18 -49.01 15.63
CA THR A 4 10.84 -47.74 16.04
C THR A 4 11.17 -46.77 14.90
N ILE A 5 10.71 -46.96 13.65
CA ILE A 5 11.14 -46.10 12.51
C ILE A 5 10.05 -45.09 12.05
N ILE A 6 8.81 -45.19 12.53
CA ILE A 6 7.71 -44.35 12.00
C ILE A 6 7.55 -43.01 12.76
N SER A 7 8.09 -42.87 13.98
CA SER A 7 7.96 -41.65 14.77
C SER A 7 8.90 -40.51 14.36
N GLY A 8 9.99 -40.81 13.64
CA GLY A 8 10.99 -39.79 13.29
C GLY A 8 10.62 -38.87 12.09
N ILE A 9 9.71 -39.33 11.21
CA ILE A 9 9.41 -38.61 9.95
C ILE A 9 8.32 -37.55 10.14
N ILE A 10 7.49 -37.65 11.16
CA ILE A 10 6.39 -36.68 11.39
C ILE A 10 6.90 -35.39 12.06
N ALA A 11 7.96 -35.48 12.85
CA ALA A 11 8.53 -34.30 13.53
C ALA A 11 9.30 -33.33 12.60
N SER A 12 9.86 -33.86 11.50
CA SER A 12 10.63 -33.01 10.56
C SER A 12 9.80 -32.19 9.56
N VAL A 13 8.52 -32.54 9.38
CA VAL A 13 7.64 -31.80 8.47
C VAL A 13 7.02 -30.54 9.13
N PHE A 14 6.89 -30.53 10.46
CA PHE A 14 6.33 -29.38 11.20
C PHE A 14 7.35 -28.25 11.40
N GLY A 15 8.64 -28.49 11.30
CA GLY A 15 9.68 -27.48 11.47
C GLY A 15 9.84 -26.50 10.30
N LEU A 16 9.25 -26.78 9.13
CA LEU A 16 9.36 -25.97 7.92
C LEU A 16 8.21 -24.97 7.73
N LEU A 17 7.25 -24.93 8.66
CA LEU A 17 6.10 -24.04 8.62
C LEU A 17 6.19 -22.89 9.64
N ALA A 18 7.38 -22.61 10.19
CA ALA A 18 7.56 -21.37 10.92
C ALA A 18 7.33 -20.22 9.94
N PRO A 19 6.32 -19.34 10.17
CA PRO A 19 6.17 -18.14 9.36
C PRO A 19 7.47 -17.37 9.51
N GLN A 20 8.22 -17.27 8.44
CA GLN A 20 9.29 -16.29 8.35
C GLN A 20 8.59 -14.94 8.42
N ILE A 21 8.61 -14.29 9.56
CA ILE A 21 8.32 -12.86 9.67
C ILE A 21 9.52 -12.16 9.05
N ILE A 22 9.62 -12.25 7.73
CA ILE A 22 10.38 -11.29 6.95
C ILE A 22 9.53 -10.03 7.10
N GLN A 23 9.99 -9.05 7.85
CA GLN A 23 9.57 -7.68 7.64
C GLN A 23 10.10 -7.29 6.26
N ALA A 24 9.39 -7.75 5.24
CA ALA A 24 9.62 -7.29 3.89
C ALA A 24 9.22 -5.80 3.89
N GLN A 25 10.19 -4.93 3.66
CA GLN A 25 9.85 -3.69 2.98
C GLN A 25 9.02 -4.13 1.79
N GLY A 26 7.73 -3.83 1.79
CA GLY A 26 6.82 -4.38 0.78
C GLY A 26 7.27 -3.99 -0.63
N THR A 27 6.64 -4.59 -1.61
CA THR A 27 6.86 -4.22 -3.01
C THR A 27 6.43 -2.77 -3.23
N THR A 28 7.26 -1.99 -3.92
CA THR A 28 6.84 -0.69 -4.45
C THR A 28 5.91 -0.94 -5.64
N TYR A 29 4.65 -0.59 -5.49
CA TYR A 29 3.63 -0.80 -6.52
C TYR A 29 3.49 0.38 -7.47
N LEU A 30 3.73 1.60 -6.97
CA LEU A 30 3.65 2.82 -7.75
C LEU A 30 4.70 3.81 -7.24
N SER A 31 5.46 4.45 -8.13
CA SER A 31 6.45 5.46 -7.76
C SER A 31 6.79 6.36 -8.94
N ASN A 32 7.05 7.64 -8.66
CA ASN A 32 7.73 8.58 -9.56
C ASN A 32 8.86 9.34 -8.82
N LEU A 33 9.37 8.77 -7.72
CA LEU A 33 10.43 9.39 -6.91
C LEU A 33 11.79 9.44 -7.64
N ASP A 34 11.95 8.68 -8.71
CA ASP A 34 13.12 8.71 -9.60
C ASP A 34 13.08 9.84 -10.63
N GLN A 35 11.95 10.52 -10.77
CA GLN A 35 11.80 11.68 -11.65
C GLN A 35 12.45 12.92 -11.04
N SER A 36 12.98 13.80 -11.89
CA SER A 36 13.47 15.10 -11.44
C SER A 36 12.31 15.98 -10.99
N SER A 37 12.42 16.54 -9.79
CA SER A 37 11.47 17.57 -9.35
C SER A 37 11.69 18.85 -10.15
N VAL A 38 10.60 19.46 -10.64
CA VAL A 38 10.62 20.74 -11.35
C VAL A 38 10.02 21.86 -10.52
N GLY A 39 9.45 21.54 -9.35
CA GLY A 39 8.88 22.50 -8.43
C GLY A 39 8.21 21.85 -7.25
N SER A 40 7.48 22.64 -6.48
CA SER A 40 6.70 22.18 -5.33
C SER A 40 5.36 22.90 -5.25
N VAL A 41 4.41 22.31 -4.53
CA VAL A 41 3.11 22.92 -4.20
C VAL A 41 3.02 23.08 -2.69
N ALA A 42 2.61 24.25 -2.25
CA ALA A 42 2.54 24.64 -0.85
C ALA A 42 1.41 23.90 -0.10
N VAL A 43 1.75 23.29 1.04
CA VAL A 43 0.83 22.61 1.97
C VAL A 43 0.64 23.48 3.19
N GLY A 44 -0.60 23.83 3.50
CA GLY A 44 -0.96 24.64 4.67
C GLY A 44 -2.33 24.27 5.23
N SER A 45 -2.77 24.95 6.28
CA SER A 45 -4.13 24.78 6.82
C SER A 45 -5.21 25.30 5.88
N ASP A 46 -4.84 26.22 4.99
CA ASP A 46 -5.67 26.84 3.93
C ASP A 46 -5.29 26.34 2.51
N SER A 47 -4.42 25.35 2.42
CA SER A 47 -3.99 24.71 1.17
C SER A 47 -3.78 23.21 1.41
N TRP A 48 -4.86 22.46 1.36
CA TRP A 48 -4.85 21.00 1.40
C TRP A 48 -4.54 20.47 0.01
N LEU A 49 -3.69 19.46 -0.07
CA LEU A 49 -3.31 18.84 -1.33
C LEU A 49 -3.75 17.38 -1.35
N ALA A 50 -4.16 16.87 -2.52
CA ALA A 50 -4.44 15.47 -2.73
C ALA A 50 -3.72 14.94 -3.97
N GLY A 51 -3.13 13.74 -3.83
CA GLY A 51 -2.55 12.95 -4.92
C GLY A 51 -3.28 11.62 -5.02
N ILE A 52 -3.75 11.26 -6.21
CA ILE A 52 -4.66 10.13 -6.43
C ILE A 52 -3.92 8.94 -7.03
N PHE A 53 -4.27 7.74 -6.56
CA PHE A 53 -3.77 6.49 -7.15
C PHE A 53 -4.84 5.40 -7.15
N ASN A 54 -4.68 4.44 -8.07
CA ASN A 54 -5.51 3.24 -8.15
C ASN A 54 -4.65 2.00 -7.93
N THR A 55 -5.20 1.05 -7.18
CA THR A 55 -4.59 -0.25 -6.99
C THR A 55 -4.80 -1.15 -8.21
N GLY A 56 -3.90 -2.11 -8.41
CA GLY A 56 -4.06 -3.11 -9.46
C GLY A 56 -5.15 -4.15 -9.17
N THR A 57 -5.41 -4.98 -10.17
CA THR A 57 -6.42 -6.05 -10.12
C THR A 57 -5.82 -7.44 -9.88
N ASN A 58 -4.49 -7.55 -9.80
CA ASN A 58 -3.78 -8.84 -9.86
C ASN A 58 -3.99 -9.75 -8.63
N TYR A 59 -4.51 -9.20 -7.53
CA TYR A 59 -4.71 -9.96 -6.28
C TYR A 59 -6.11 -9.71 -5.74
N SER A 60 -6.96 -10.72 -5.74
CA SER A 60 -8.36 -10.62 -5.29
C SER A 60 -8.49 -10.32 -3.79
N GLY A 61 -7.50 -10.69 -2.97
CA GLY A 61 -7.42 -10.32 -1.55
C GLY A 61 -7.02 -8.87 -1.29
N GLY A 62 -6.62 -8.13 -2.32
CA GLY A 62 -6.14 -6.75 -2.20
C GLY A 62 -4.68 -6.66 -1.75
N TYR A 63 -4.34 -5.53 -1.12
CA TYR A 63 -2.97 -5.19 -0.76
C TYR A 63 -2.93 -4.57 0.64
N VAL A 64 -2.08 -5.08 1.52
CA VAL A 64 -1.78 -4.40 2.78
C VAL A 64 -0.86 -3.22 2.48
N LEU A 65 -1.25 -2.01 2.90
CA LEU A 65 -0.42 -0.83 2.81
C LEU A 65 0.71 -0.91 3.84
N ASN A 66 1.96 -0.85 3.40
CA ASN A 66 3.12 -0.84 4.28
C ASN A 66 3.61 0.58 4.55
N SER A 67 3.76 1.40 3.51
CA SER A 67 4.14 2.81 3.65
C SER A 67 3.80 3.63 2.41
N ILE A 68 3.75 4.95 2.62
CA ILE A 68 3.75 5.97 1.58
C ILE A 68 5.03 6.78 1.74
N GLN A 69 5.74 7.03 0.67
CA GLN A 69 6.89 7.92 0.64
C GLN A 69 6.54 9.19 -0.14
N LEU A 70 6.95 10.33 0.37
CA LEU A 70 6.72 11.64 -0.26
C LEU A 70 8.06 12.33 -0.49
N ALA A 71 8.26 12.88 -1.68
CA ALA A 71 9.37 13.81 -1.91
C ALA A 71 8.93 15.22 -1.50
N MET A 72 9.64 15.80 -0.54
CA MET A 72 9.39 17.15 -0.06
C MET A 72 10.53 18.07 -0.51
N ALA A 73 10.21 19.31 -0.85
CA ALA A 73 11.17 20.37 -1.03
C ALA A 73 11.42 21.12 0.30
N ASN A 74 12.33 22.09 0.32
CA ASN A 74 12.54 22.91 1.50
C ASN A 74 11.28 23.74 1.81
N ALA A 75 10.84 23.67 3.07
CA ALA A 75 9.71 24.44 3.53
C ALA A 75 9.98 25.96 3.43
N SER A 76 8.92 26.75 3.26
CA SER A 76 8.96 28.19 3.36
C SER A 76 8.51 28.66 4.75
N GLY A 77 9.09 29.74 5.26
CA GLY A 77 8.72 30.29 6.57
C GLY A 77 8.96 29.32 7.74
N ASN A 78 7.98 29.22 8.64
CA ASN A 78 8.04 28.35 9.82
C ASN A 78 6.74 27.55 9.99
N PRO A 79 6.45 26.58 9.11
CA PRO A 79 5.23 25.80 9.19
C PRO A 79 5.25 24.82 10.37
N SER A 80 4.07 24.36 10.77
CA SER A 80 3.89 23.37 11.85
C SER A 80 2.68 22.48 11.59
N GLY A 81 2.59 21.34 12.29
CA GLY A 81 1.42 20.48 12.28
C GLY A 81 1.17 19.78 10.95
N PHE A 82 2.22 19.30 10.27
CA PHE A 82 2.11 18.52 9.05
C PHE A 82 1.40 17.21 9.30
N GLN A 83 0.48 16.85 8.43
CA GLN A 83 -0.26 15.59 8.47
C GLN A 83 -0.34 14.96 7.09
N VAL A 84 -0.21 13.64 7.06
CA VAL A 84 -0.43 12.80 5.88
C VAL A 84 -1.59 11.87 6.18
N MET A 85 -2.59 11.88 5.33
CA MET A 85 -3.81 11.09 5.49
C MET A 85 -4.06 10.24 4.25
N LEU A 86 -4.66 9.07 4.45
CA LEU A 86 -5.15 8.22 3.38
C LEU A 86 -6.67 8.26 3.35
N TYR A 87 -7.23 8.54 2.18
CA TYR A 87 -8.66 8.51 1.92
C TYR A 87 -9.01 7.44 0.90
N ALA A 88 -10.20 6.88 1.00
CA ALA A 88 -10.82 6.15 -0.09
C ALA A 88 -11.63 7.12 -0.95
N SER A 89 -11.48 7.00 -2.27
CA SER A 89 -12.33 7.65 -3.25
C SER A 89 -13.50 6.74 -3.58
N THR A 90 -14.71 7.26 -3.74
CA THR A 90 -15.88 6.47 -4.13
C THR A 90 -16.61 7.11 -5.31
N GLY A 91 -17.01 6.27 -6.26
CA GLY A 91 -18.04 6.62 -7.24
C GLY A 91 -17.65 7.65 -8.28
N GLY A 92 -16.61 7.41 -9.07
CA GLY A 92 -16.35 8.14 -10.33
C GLY A 92 -15.79 9.57 -10.18
N SER A 93 -15.88 10.21 -9.01
CA SER A 93 -15.32 11.55 -8.79
C SER A 93 -13.84 11.53 -8.45
N GLN A 94 -13.32 10.38 -8.03
CA GLN A 94 -11.91 10.17 -7.68
C GLN A 94 -11.34 11.25 -6.75
N LEU A 95 -12.14 11.79 -5.85
CA LEU A 95 -11.77 12.81 -4.89
C LEU A 95 -11.85 12.25 -3.47
N PRO A 96 -11.07 12.79 -2.50
CA PRO A 96 -11.09 12.34 -1.12
C PRO A 96 -12.50 12.34 -0.53
N ARG A 97 -12.96 11.18 -0.03
CA ARG A 97 -14.29 11.05 0.59
C ARG A 97 -14.26 10.47 1.98
N THR A 98 -13.69 9.29 2.14
CA THR A 98 -13.69 8.59 3.41
C THR A 98 -12.28 8.50 3.95
N LEU A 99 -12.02 9.16 5.07
CA LEU A 99 -10.75 9.03 5.78
C LEU A 99 -10.58 7.58 6.26
N LEU A 100 -9.49 6.94 5.84
CA LEU A 100 -9.11 5.60 6.27
C LEU A 100 -8.15 5.66 7.46
N ALA A 101 -7.14 6.53 7.38
CA ALA A 101 -6.17 6.74 8.45
C ALA A 101 -5.42 8.06 8.31
N THR A 102 -4.92 8.57 9.42
CA THR A 102 -3.76 9.46 9.46
C THR A 102 -2.51 8.60 9.61
N LEU A 103 -1.48 8.88 8.84
CA LEU A 103 -0.27 8.08 8.80
C LEU A 103 0.79 8.63 9.74
N ASP A 104 1.52 7.74 10.40
CA ASP A 104 2.63 8.07 11.27
C ASP A 104 3.90 8.36 10.47
N GLY A 105 4.63 9.42 10.84
CA GLY A 105 5.86 9.83 10.17
C GLY A 105 6.37 11.16 10.67
N SER A 106 7.21 11.83 9.90
CA SER A 106 7.71 13.15 10.27
C SER A 106 6.59 14.18 10.32
N LEU A 107 6.39 14.81 11.48
CA LEU A 107 5.46 15.91 11.68
C LEU A 107 6.03 17.27 11.24
N ASN A 108 7.30 17.31 10.82
CA ASN A 108 7.99 18.54 10.43
C ASN A 108 9.00 18.31 9.28
N PRO A 109 8.56 17.95 8.07
CA PRO A 109 9.43 17.73 6.92
C PRO A 109 9.86 19.06 6.28
N VAL A 110 10.74 19.83 6.96
CA VAL A 110 11.14 21.18 6.53
C VAL A 110 12.30 21.22 5.56
N THR A 111 13.07 20.12 5.43
CA THR A 111 14.18 20.03 4.48
C THR A 111 13.81 19.19 3.29
N SER A 112 14.44 19.46 2.14
CA SER A 112 14.23 18.62 0.97
C SER A 112 14.68 17.18 1.21
N GLY A 113 13.89 16.22 0.76
CA GLY A 113 14.18 14.79 0.95
C GLY A 113 12.96 13.90 0.76
N ILE A 114 13.17 12.61 0.92
CA ILE A 114 12.10 11.59 0.89
C ILE A 114 11.73 11.26 2.33
N TYR A 115 10.46 11.40 2.66
CA TYR A 115 9.88 11.12 3.97
C TYR A 115 8.93 9.94 3.89
N THR A 116 9.03 9.02 4.85
CA THR A 116 8.21 7.80 4.90
C THR A 116 7.13 7.93 5.96
N TYR A 117 5.91 7.55 5.59
CA TYR A 117 4.71 7.54 6.42
C TYR A 117 4.10 6.15 6.43
N THR A 118 3.73 5.66 7.62
CA THR A 118 3.21 4.30 7.82
C THR A 118 1.86 4.33 8.53
N PRO A 119 0.93 3.43 8.21
CA PRO A 119 -0.29 3.30 8.98
C PRO A 119 0.02 2.70 10.38
N ASP A 120 -0.62 3.19 11.43
CA ASP A 120 -0.56 2.66 12.79
C ASP A 120 -1.31 1.32 12.94
N THR A 121 -2.28 1.09 12.09
CA THR A 121 -3.09 -0.13 12.01
C THR A 121 -3.03 -0.72 10.61
N THR A 122 -3.28 -2.03 10.49
CA THR A 122 -3.30 -2.70 9.19
C THR A 122 -4.41 -2.15 8.30
N ILE A 123 -4.04 -1.58 7.15
CA ILE A 123 -4.96 -1.11 6.12
C ILE A 123 -4.87 -2.05 4.92
N THR A 124 -5.99 -2.63 4.53
CA THR A 124 -6.09 -3.40 3.28
C THR A 124 -6.74 -2.54 2.21
N LEU A 125 -5.97 -2.26 1.17
CA LEU A 125 -6.45 -1.60 -0.05
C LEU A 125 -7.13 -2.63 -0.94
N LEU A 126 -8.35 -2.33 -1.39
CA LEU A 126 -9.12 -3.23 -2.25
C LEU A 126 -8.52 -3.29 -3.66
N PRO A 127 -8.66 -4.41 -4.39
CA PRO A 127 -8.26 -4.46 -5.79
C PRO A 127 -9.08 -3.47 -6.62
N ASN A 128 -8.44 -2.83 -7.60
CA ASN A 128 -9.05 -1.79 -8.43
C ASN A 128 -9.73 -0.67 -7.63
N GLY A 129 -9.23 -0.42 -6.42
CA GLY A 129 -9.70 0.67 -5.56
C GLY A 129 -9.01 1.98 -5.89
N ALA A 130 -9.72 3.11 -5.77
CA ALA A 130 -9.19 4.45 -5.89
C ALA A 130 -8.95 5.05 -4.50
N TYR A 131 -7.80 5.68 -4.31
CA TYR A 131 -7.36 6.24 -3.03
C TYR A 131 -6.67 7.58 -3.25
N ASP A 132 -6.69 8.43 -2.20
CA ASP A 132 -6.04 9.72 -2.17
C ASP A 132 -5.07 9.82 -1.00
N ILE A 133 -3.85 10.29 -1.30
CA ILE A 133 -2.91 10.80 -0.31
C ILE A 133 -3.27 12.25 -0.08
N VAL A 134 -3.70 12.61 1.12
CA VAL A 134 -4.08 13.99 1.44
C VAL A 134 -3.09 14.58 2.43
N LEU A 135 -2.59 15.76 2.10
CA LEU A 135 -1.64 16.52 2.93
C LEU A 135 -2.29 17.79 3.45
N THR A 136 -2.00 18.13 4.71
CA THR A 136 -2.38 19.40 5.33
C THR A 136 -1.34 19.82 6.37
N ALA A 137 -1.48 21.04 6.88
CA ALA A 137 -0.67 21.56 7.99
C ALA A 137 -1.51 22.37 8.97
N GLY A 138 -0.94 22.67 10.14
CA GLY A 138 -1.57 23.54 11.12
C GLY A 138 -1.38 25.04 10.85
N THR A 139 -0.43 25.41 9.97
CA THR A 139 -0.07 26.79 9.65
C THR A 139 -0.63 27.16 8.27
N ALA A 140 -1.22 28.35 8.12
CA ALA A 140 -1.63 28.88 6.84
C ALA A 140 -0.43 29.22 5.96
N VAL A 141 -0.53 29.03 4.65
CA VAL A 141 0.56 29.20 3.67
C VAL A 141 1.24 30.57 3.79
N ALA A 142 0.50 31.61 4.05
CA ALA A 142 1.05 32.98 4.22
C ALA A 142 2.05 33.12 5.38
N ASN A 143 1.99 32.21 6.38
CA ASN A 143 2.86 32.20 7.57
C ASN A 143 3.97 31.14 7.49
N GLY A 144 3.96 30.33 6.43
CA GLY A 144 4.90 29.25 6.17
C GLY A 144 4.19 28.02 5.66
N ALA A 145 4.83 27.31 4.73
CA ALA A 145 4.27 26.12 4.10
C ALA A 145 5.28 25.00 4.03
N TYR A 146 4.80 23.75 4.15
CA TYR A 146 5.54 22.60 3.64
C TYR A 146 5.38 22.55 2.13
N GLU A 147 6.32 21.94 1.45
CA GLU A 147 6.40 22.00 0.00
C GLU A 147 6.44 20.56 -0.55
N TRP A 148 5.34 20.12 -1.16
CA TRP A 148 5.30 18.81 -1.83
C TRP A 148 5.89 18.92 -3.23
N SER A 149 6.97 18.18 -3.49
CA SER A 149 7.64 18.17 -4.80
C SER A 149 6.76 17.56 -5.89
N TYR A 150 6.89 18.08 -7.10
CA TYR A 150 6.21 17.52 -8.28
C TYR A 150 7.15 17.44 -9.49
N ALA A 151 6.83 16.52 -10.41
CA ALA A 151 7.39 16.42 -11.74
C ALA A 151 6.46 17.06 -12.78
N ASP A 152 6.97 17.42 -13.94
CA ASP A 152 6.21 17.98 -15.06
C ASP A 152 5.66 16.91 -16.02
N ILE A 153 5.99 15.65 -15.77
CA ILE A 153 5.54 14.51 -16.57
C ILE A 153 4.74 13.53 -15.72
N ASN A 154 3.67 13.02 -16.28
CA ASN A 154 2.87 11.95 -15.69
C ASN A 154 3.55 10.60 -15.94
N SER A 155 4.72 10.39 -15.36
CA SER A 155 5.51 9.17 -15.52
C SER A 155 5.71 8.50 -14.17
N TYR A 156 4.82 7.58 -13.85
CA TYR A 156 4.95 6.70 -12.69
C TYR A 156 5.46 5.33 -13.14
N ASN A 157 6.25 4.67 -12.30
CA ASN A 157 6.69 3.29 -12.48
C ASN A 157 5.68 2.35 -11.81
N PRO A 158 4.67 1.84 -12.54
CA PRO A 158 3.65 0.99 -11.97
C PRO A 158 4.11 -0.47 -11.91
N SER A 159 3.66 -1.18 -10.90
CA SER A 159 3.77 -2.63 -10.79
C SER A 159 2.39 -3.23 -10.50
N GLY A 160 2.15 -4.45 -10.98
CA GLY A 160 0.93 -5.19 -10.64
C GLY A 160 -0.39 -4.53 -11.08
N GLY A 161 -0.35 -3.68 -12.12
CA GLY A 161 -1.54 -2.98 -12.65
C GLY A 161 -1.96 -1.74 -11.87
N TRP A 162 -1.12 -1.27 -10.92
CA TRP A 162 -1.34 0.01 -10.24
C TRP A 162 -1.10 1.17 -11.20
N HIS A 163 -1.78 2.27 -11.00
CA HIS A 163 -1.57 3.49 -11.79
C HIS A 163 -1.98 4.73 -10.99
N ALA A 164 -1.29 5.84 -11.23
CA ALA A 164 -1.85 7.15 -10.93
C ALA A 164 -2.94 7.45 -11.98
N LEU A 165 -3.78 8.45 -11.73
CA LEU A 165 -4.91 8.72 -12.61
C LEU A 165 -4.49 8.94 -14.06
N PRO A 166 -5.36 8.50 -15.02
CA PRO A 166 -5.15 8.74 -16.44
C PRO A 166 -5.13 10.24 -16.79
N ASP A 167 -4.58 10.55 -17.95
CA ASP A 167 -4.46 11.91 -18.50
C ASP A 167 -5.74 12.74 -18.32
N GLY A 168 -5.58 13.97 -17.84
CA GLY A 168 -6.66 14.93 -17.59
C GLY A 168 -7.26 14.91 -16.18
N LEU A 169 -6.89 13.91 -15.36
CA LEU A 169 -7.23 13.86 -13.92
C LEU A 169 -5.99 13.64 -13.07
N ALA A 170 -4.84 13.36 -13.70
CA ALA A 170 -3.56 13.27 -13.02
C ALA A 170 -3.07 14.66 -12.63
N GLY A 171 -2.48 14.72 -11.45
CA GLY A 171 -1.95 15.97 -10.92
C GLY A 171 -2.31 16.16 -9.46
N VAL A 172 -1.86 17.26 -8.90
CA VAL A 172 -2.20 17.66 -7.54
C VAL A 172 -3.58 18.30 -7.53
N TRP A 173 -4.44 17.86 -6.64
CA TRP A 173 -5.71 18.50 -6.34
C TRP A 173 -5.58 19.38 -5.10
N THR A 174 -6.17 20.56 -5.13
CA THR A 174 -6.11 21.54 -4.04
C THR A 174 -7.49 21.86 -3.47
N SER A 175 -7.56 22.02 -2.15
CA SER A 175 -8.75 22.51 -1.43
C SER A 175 -8.32 23.44 -0.31
N SER A 176 -9.10 24.44 -0.01
CA SER A 176 -8.81 25.39 1.07
C SER A 176 -9.03 24.83 2.48
N ASN A 177 -9.75 23.72 2.62
CA ASN A 177 -10.13 23.17 3.93
C ASN A 177 -10.32 21.65 3.97
N GLY A 178 -9.81 20.94 2.93
CA GLY A 178 -9.97 19.49 2.83
C GLY A 178 -11.37 19.02 2.41
N SER A 179 -12.26 19.94 2.08
CA SER A 179 -13.61 19.66 1.60
C SER A 179 -13.81 20.14 0.17
N PRO A 180 -14.79 19.63 -0.57
CA PRO A 180 -15.12 20.14 -1.89
C PRO A 180 -15.45 21.65 -1.87
N PRO A 181 -15.12 22.42 -2.91
CA PRO A 181 -14.57 21.92 -4.17
C PRO A 181 -13.06 21.65 -4.11
N TRP A 182 -12.64 20.58 -4.77
CA TRP A 182 -11.24 20.32 -5.07
C TRP A 182 -10.94 20.83 -6.48
N THR A 183 -9.83 21.56 -6.63
CA THR A 183 -9.41 22.12 -7.91
C THR A 183 -8.16 21.41 -8.42
N PRO A 184 -8.16 20.85 -9.63
CA PRO A 184 -6.99 20.18 -10.18
C PRO A 184 -5.91 21.16 -10.62
N ASN A 185 -4.65 20.78 -10.44
CA ASN A 185 -3.49 21.33 -11.10
C ASN A 185 -2.88 20.23 -12.00
N GLU A 186 -3.33 20.17 -13.22
CA GLU A 186 -3.01 19.11 -14.19
C GLU A 186 -1.55 19.12 -14.67
N SER A 187 -0.78 20.15 -14.33
CA SER A 187 0.64 20.26 -14.71
C SER A 187 1.61 19.90 -13.59
N ALA A 188 1.12 19.58 -12.40
CA ALA A 188 1.93 19.25 -11.24
C ALA A 188 1.66 17.79 -10.79
N PHE A 189 2.50 16.87 -11.20
CA PHE A 189 2.41 15.44 -10.82
C PHE A 189 3.15 15.21 -9.52
N PRO A 190 2.44 15.04 -8.38
CA PRO A 190 3.08 14.98 -7.07
C PRO A 190 3.99 13.76 -6.97
N GLN A 191 5.15 13.93 -6.36
CA GLN A 191 6.15 12.88 -6.24
C GLN A 191 5.91 12.04 -4.98
N PHE A 192 5.58 10.77 -5.19
CA PHE A 192 5.34 9.80 -4.12
C PHE A 192 5.65 8.37 -4.55
N ALA A 193 5.75 7.47 -3.57
CA ALA A 193 5.75 6.03 -3.78
C ALA A 193 4.79 5.33 -2.81
N ILE A 194 4.18 4.25 -3.29
CA ILE A 194 3.31 3.37 -2.50
C ILE A 194 3.97 2.01 -2.36
N ASN A 195 4.22 1.60 -1.13
CA ASN A 195 4.75 0.29 -0.79
C ASN A 195 3.67 -0.55 -0.10
N GLY A 196 3.53 -1.78 -0.52
CA GLY A 196 2.52 -2.68 0.01
C GLY A 196 2.92 -4.15 -0.06
N THR A 197 2.07 -5.01 0.46
CA THR A 197 2.20 -6.47 0.39
C THR A 197 0.91 -7.04 -0.16
N ALA A 198 0.99 -7.81 -1.24
CA ALA A 198 -0.17 -8.50 -1.79
C ALA A 198 -0.75 -9.48 -0.77
N VAL A 199 -2.06 -9.51 -0.64
CA VAL A 199 -2.77 -10.49 0.19
C VAL A 199 -3.01 -11.74 -0.66
N PRO A 200 -2.38 -12.90 -0.32
CA PRO A 200 -2.59 -14.13 -1.06
C PRO A 200 -4.05 -14.56 -1.02
N GLU A 201 -4.53 -15.13 -2.12
CA GLU A 201 -5.89 -15.69 -2.14
C GLU A 201 -6.03 -16.85 -1.15
N PRO A 202 -7.08 -16.89 -0.33
CA PRO A 202 -7.29 -17.96 0.65
C PRO A 202 -7.37 -19.36 0.02
N GLY A 203 -7.76 -19.43 -1.26
CA GLY A 203 -7.99 -20.68 -2.00
C GLY A 203 -6.75 -21.54 -2.23
N VAL A 204 -5.57 -20.95 -2.38
CA VAL A 204 -4.36 -21.70 -2.75
C VAL A 204 -3.89 -22.59 -1.58
N PHE A 205 -3.86 -22.05 -0.38
CA PHE A 205 -3.46 -22.84 0.81
C PHE A 205 -4.50 -23.88 1.20
N SER A 206 -5.79 -23.59 1.09
CA SER A 206 -6.86 -24.56 1.37
C SER A 206 -6.89 -25.67 0.32
N LEU A 207 -6.59 -25.40 -0.94
CA LEU A 207 -6.48 -26.41 -1.98
C LEU A 207 -5.30 -27.36 -1.73
N PHE A 208 -4.12 -26.86 -1.35
CA PHE A 208 -2.98 -27.68 -0.98
C PHE A 208 -3.26 -28.53 0.27
N ALA A 209 -3.93 -27.99 1.28
CA ALA A 209 -4.34 -28.72 2.46
C ALA A 209 -5.34 -29.83 2.13
N LEU A 210 -6.33 -29.58 1.28
CA LEU A 210 -7.31 -30.56 0.79
C LEU A 210 -6.64 -31.64 -0.04
N CYS A 211 -5.75 -31.30 -0.97
CA CYS A 211 -5.00 -32.27 -1.77
C CYS A 211 -4.11 -33.17 -0.89
N GLY A 212 -3.42 -32.57 0.08
CA GLY A 212 -2.61 -33.31 1.06
C GLY A 212 -3.45 -34.29 1.89
N PHE A 213 -4.61 -33.85 2.38
CA PHE A 213 -5.54 -34.67 3.13
C PHE A 213 -6.09 -35.85 2.30
N PHE A 214 -6.47 -35.60 1.04
CA PHE A 214 -6.93 -36.64 0.11
C PHE A 214 -5.86 -37.68 -0.18
N LEU A 215 -4.60 -37.31 -0.34
CA LEU A 215 -3.49 -38.23 -0.57
C LEU A 215 -3.23 -39.12 0.65
N VAL A 216 -3.26 -38.56 1.85
CA VAL A 216 -3.09 -39.34 3.10
C VAL A 216 -4.27 -40.28 3.31
N TRP A 217 -5.49 -39.84 3.08
CA TRP A 217 -6.70 -40.64 3.19
C TRP A 217 -6.71 -41.83 2.20
N ARG A 218 -6.33 -41.57 0.95
CA ARG A 218 -6.21 -42.63 -0.08
C ARG A 218 -5.17 -43.68 0.27
N ARG A 219 -4.01 -43.28 0.80
CA ARG A 219 -2.97 -44.19 1.29
C ARG A 219 -3.46 -45.05 2.46
N ARG A 220 -4.21 -44.51 3.41
CA ARG A 220 -4.78 -45.25 4.54
C ARG A 220 -5.80 -46.27 4.08
N LYS A 221 -6.69 -45.92 3.14
CA LYS A 221 -7.66 -46.89 2.57
C LYS A 221 -6.96 -48.02 1.81
N ALA A 222 -5.96 -47.73 1.00
CA ALA A 222 -5.20 -48.76 0.27
C ALA A 222 -4.52 -49.76 1.18
N LYS A 223 -3.94 -49.27 2.30
CA LYS A 223 -3.31 -50.13 3.30
C LYS A 223 -4.32 -51.04 4.02
N ALA A 224 -5.47 -50.52 4.41
CA ALA A 224 -6.55 -51.26 5.05
C ALA A 224 -7.13 -52.38 4.15
N ILE A 225 -7.24 -52.15 2.85
CA ILE A 225 -7.70 -53.15 1.86
C ILE A 225 -6.63 -54.24 1.69
N TYR A 226 -5.34 -53.87 1.63
CA TYR A 226 -4.25 -54.85 1.50
C TYR A 226 -4.14 -55.78 2.72
N GLU A 227 -4.29 -55.26 3.94
CA GLU A 227 -4.29 -56.06 5.17
C GLU A 227 -5.49 -57.01 5.27
N LYS A 228 -6.68 -56.59 4.77
CA LYS A 228 -7.88 -57.44 4.77
C LYS A 228 -7.85 -58.58 3.78
N ASN A 229 -7.10 -58.49 2.68
CA ASN A 229 -7.01 -59.55 1.67
C ASN A 229 -5.88 -60.57 1.93
N ASN A 230 -5.04 -60.34 2.92
CA ASN A 230 -3.92 -61.23 3.28
C ASN A 230 -4.12 -61.95 4.63
N HIS A 231 -5.33 -61.91 5.18
CA HIS A 231 -5.82 -62.74 6.28
C HIS A 231 -6.99 -63.61 5.81
#